data_6df5b317afb818f0f44f877e4b467077
#
_entry.id   6df5b317afb818f0f44f877e4b467077
#
_cell.length_a   1.000
_cell.length_b   1.000
_cell.length_c   1.000
_cell.angle_alpha   90.00
_cell.angle_beta   90.00
_cell.angle_gamma   90.00
#
_symmetry.space_group_name_H-M   'P 1'
#
loop_
_entity.id
_entity.type
_entity.pdbx_description
1 polymer ?
#
loop_
_entity_poly.entity_id
_entity_poly.type
_entity_poly.pdbx_seq_one_letter_code
_entity_poly.pdbx_strand_id
1 'polypeptide(L)'
;MSQVFKALSDPTRRRVLQLLRKGPLSAGELSAQFNVSKPTMSAHFAVLKEADLVHVEKAGKSLIYHLKLSVLEEALLGFVHSFGPAAQAAEPGKEITR
;
A
#
# COMPACT_ATOMS: atom_id res chain seq x y z
N MET A 1 -2.39 11.64 2.99
CA MET A 1 -3.03 11.15 1.76
C MET A 1 -2.11 11.10 0.57
N SER A 2 -1.41 12.16 0.29
CA SER A 2 -0.50 12.14 -0.85
C SER A 2 0.61 11.12 -0.69
N GLN A 3 1.03 10.81 0.53
CA GLN A 3 2.06 9.80 0.74
C GLN A 3 1.55 8.41 0.33
N VAL A 4 0.29 8.11 0.60
CA VAL A 4 -0.28 6.83 0.21
C VAL A 4 -0.28 6.70 -1.30
N PHE A 5 -0.73 7.73 -2.02
CA PHE A 5 -0.79 7.64 -3.47
C PHE A 5 0.59 7.61 -4.10
N LYS A 6 1.55 8.29 -3.49
CA LYS A 6 2.92 8.19 -3.95
C LYS A 6 3.40 6.75 -3.82
N ALA A 7 3.12 6.11 -2.69
CA ALA A 7 3.53 4.73 -2.48
C ALA A 7 2.87 3.80 -3.50
N LEU A 8 1.60 4.05 -3.82
CA LEU A 8 0.86 3.19 -4.74
C LEU A 8 1.21 3.43 -6.21
N SER A 9 1.97 4.46 -6.50
CA SER A 9 2.28 4.78 -7.89
C SER A 9 3.34 3.88 -8.52
N ASP A 10 3.97 3.02 -7.73
CA ASP A 10 5.01 2.13 -8.23
C ASP A 10 4.56 0.67 -8.17
N PRO A 11 4.74 -0.10 -9.25
CA PRO A 11 4.28 -1.49 -9.26
C PRO A 11 5.00 -2.39 -8.27
N THR A 12 6.28 -2.15 -7.99
CA THR A 12 6.99 -2.95 -7.00
C THR A 12 6.40 -2.74 -5.62
N ARG A 13 6.10 -1.49 -5.27
CA ARG A 13 5.51 -1.21 -3.97
C ARG A 13 4.11 -1.81 -3.86
N ARG A 14 3.31 -1.75 -4.94
CA ARG A 14 2.00 -2.40 -4.92
C ARG A 14 2.13 -3.90 -4.70
N ARG A 15 3.15 -4.51 -5.34
CA ARG A 15 3.35 -5.95 -5.19
C ARG A 15 3.75 -6.31 -3.76
N VAL A 16 4.57 -5.48 -3.11
CA VAL A 16 4.93 -5.69 -1.71
C VAL A 16 3.66 -5.73 -0.86
N LEU A 17 2.77 -4.75 -1.05
CA LEU A 17 1.54 -4.72 -0.27
C LEU A 17 0.66 -5.94 -0.54
N GLN A 18 0.61 -6.39 -1.79
CA GLN A 18 -0.16 -7.58 -2.14
C GLN A 18 0.39 -8.82 -1.46
N LEU A 19 1.72 -8.93 -1.38
CA LEU A 19 2.35 -10.06 -0.70
C LEU A 19 2.04 -10.01 0.79
N LEU A 20 2.11 -8.84 1.40
CA LEU A 20 1.83 -8.68 2.82
C LEU A 20 0.35 -8.89 3.15
N ARG A 21 -0.51 -8.77 2.16
CA ARG A 21 -1.93 -9.04 2.39
C ARG A 21 -2.16 -10.47 2.83
N LYS A 22 -1.28 -11.38 2.42
CA LYS A 22 -1.39 -12.78 2.78
C LYS A 22 -0.79 -13.08 4.15
N GLY A 23 0.01 -12.19 4.68
CA GLY A 23 0.61 -12.36 6.01
C GLY A 23 1.93 -11.63 6.08
N PRO A 24 2.45 -11.44 7.29
CA PRO A 24 3.72 -10.73 7.49
C PRO A 24 4.88 -11.47 6.85
N LEU A 25 5.86 -10.69 6.36
CA LEU A 25 7.07 -11.25 5.76
C LEU A 25 8.26 -10.42 6.21
N SER A 26 9.42 -11.05 6.27
CA SER A 26 10.66 -10.34 6.60
C SER A 26 11.13 -9.54 5.41
N ALA A 27 11.98 -8.56 5.66
CA ALA A 27 12.59 -7.78 4.59
C ALA A 27 13.31 -8.69 3.60
N GLY A 28 13.99 -9.72 4.10
CA GLY A 28 14.70 -10.66 3.23
C GLY A 28 13.73 -11.47 2.38
N GLU A 29 12.64 -11.94 2.97
CA GLU A 29 11.64 -12.69 2.22
C GLU A 29 10.99 -11.82 1.15
N LEU A 30 10.71 -10.56 1.47
CA LEU A 30 10.15 -9.66 0.49
C LEU A 30 11.13 -9.38 -0.64
N SER A 31 12.38 -9.07 -0.28
CA SER A 31 13.39 -8.76 -1.29
C SER A 31 13.64 -9.92 -2.25
N ALA A 32 13.52 -11.14 -1.75
CA ALA A 32 13.73 -12.33 -2.57
C ALA A 32 12.68 -12.47 -3.68
N GLN A 33 11.54 -11.77 -3.56
CA GLN A 33 10.50 -11.85 -4.58
C GLN A 33 10.77 -10.92 -5.77
N PHE A 34 11.79 -10.10 -5.69
CA PHE A 34 12.02 -9.10 -6.72
C PHE A 34 13.44 -9.16 -7.27
N ASN A 35 13.57 -8.83 -8.54
CA ASN A 35 14.86 -8.79 -9.17
C ASN A 35 15.32 -7.33 -9.21
N VAL A 36 15.52 -6.75 -8.04
CA VAL A 36 15.99 -5.37 -7.91
C VAL A 36 17.06 -5.33 -6.84
N SER A 37 17.88 -4.30 -6.88
CA SER A 37 18.99 -4.19 -5.96
C SER A 37 18.51 -3.92 -4.54
N LYS A 38 19.33 -4.24 -3.56
CA LYS A 38 18.97 -3.98 -2.17
C LYS A 38 18.75 -2.51 -1.87
N PRO A 39 19.60 -1.59 -2.36
CA PRO A 39 19.31 -0.17 -2.13
C PRO A 39 17.96 0.27 -2.69
N THR A 40 17.59 -0.25 -3.87
CA THR A 40 16.30 0.07 -4.47
C THR A 40 15.15 -0.47 -3.62
N MET A 41 15.28 -1.71 -3.14
CA MET A 41 14.23 -2.25 -2.25
C MET A 41 14.15 -1.45 -0.95
N SER A 42 15.29 -1.05 -0.39
CA SER A 42 15.27 -0.23 0.83
C SER A 42 14.55 1.09 0.59
N ALA A 43 14.72 1.70 -0.58
CA ALA A 43 14.03 2.94 -0.90
C ALA A 43 12.51 2.70 -0.99
N HIS A 44 12.09 1.58 -1.58
CA HIS A 44 10.67 1.25 -1.65
C HIS A 44 10.09 1.03 -0.25
N PHE A 45 10.82 0.32 0.61
CA PHE A 45 10.37 0.09 1.97
C PHE A 45 10.24 1.42 2.74
N ALA A 46 11.18 2.35 2.52
CA ALA A 46 11.12 3.64 3.18
C ALA A 46 9.87 4.42 2.77
N VAL A 47 9.52 4.38 1.48
CA VAL A 47 8.32 5.06 0.99
C VAL A 47 7.06 4.46 1.62
N LEU A 48 7.01 3.13 1.71
CA LEU A 48 5.86 2.45 2.32
C LEU A 48 5.74 2.77 3.80
N LYS A 49 6.86 2.85 4.52
CA LYS A 49 6.84 3.20 5.93
C LYS A 49 6.40 4.64 6.14
N GLU A 50 6.89 5.54 5.28
CA GLU A 50 6.54 6.93 5.39
C GLU A 50 5.06 7.16 5.13
N ALA A 51 4.45 6.35 4.29
CA ALA A 51 3.03 6.43 4.01
C ALA A 51 2.19 5.73 5.09
N ASP A 52 2.86 5.13 6.09
CA ASP A 52 2.20 4.39 7.17
C ASP A 52 1.38 3.21 6.65
N LEU A 53 1.77 2.67 5.51
CA LEU A 53 1.09 1.51 4.93
C LEU A 53 1.61 0.19 5.48
N VAL A 54 2.75 0.22 6.14
CA VAL A 54 3.33 -0.96 6.75
C VAL A 54 3.82 -0.65 8.16
N HIS A 55 3.78 -1.66 9.01
CA HIS A 55 4.34 -1.60 10.34
C HIS A 55 5.54 -2.56 10.35
N VAL A 56 6.65 -2.13 10.92
CA VAL A 56 7.86 -2.95 10.95
C VAL A 56 8.18 -3.32 12.38
N GLU A 57 8.39 -4.60 12.59
CA GLU A 57 8.67 -5.14 13.89
C GLU A 57 10.03 -5.83 13.85
N LYS A 58 10.87 -5.59 14.82
CA LYS A 58 12.16 -6.25 14.84
C LYS A 58 12.03 -7.58 15.59
N ALA A 59 12.42 -8.65 14.95
CA ALA A 59 12.38 -9.99 15.53
C ALA A 59 13.77 -10.60 15.37
N GLY A 60 14.56 -10.56 16.43
CA GLY A 60 15.94 -11.00 16.36
C GLY A 60 16.73 -10.10 15.43
N LYS A 61 17.32 -10.69 14.38
CA LYS A 61 18.05 -9.91 13.40
C LYS A 61 17.20 -9.56 12.19
N SER A 62 15.93 -9.94 12.22
CA SER A 62 15.05 -9.73 11.08
C SER A 62 14.11 -8.56 11.31
N LEU A 63 13.74 -7.91 10.23
CA LEU A 63 12.69 -6.88 10.27
C LEU A 63 11.48 -7.50 9.61
N ILE A 64 10.38 -7.58 10.35
CA ILE A 64 9.14 -8.19 9.86
C ILE A 64 8.17 -7.09 9.49
N TYR A 65 7.68 -7.14 8.27
CA TYR A 65 6.75 -6.15 7.75
C TYR A 65 5.32 -6.65 7.82
N HIS A 66 4.43 -5.80 8.30
CA HIS A 66 3.00 -6.09 8.39
C HIS A 66 2.24 -5.04 7.61
N LEU A 67 1.24 -5.45 6.86
CA LEU A 67 0.39 -4.51 6.15
C LEU A 67 -0.55 -3.81 7.12
N LYS A 68 -0.65 -2.49 7.00
CA LYS A 68 -1.64 -1.74 7.77
C LYS A 68 -2.83 -1.49 6.84
N LEU A 69 -3.65 -2.51 6.68
CA LEU A 69 -4.75 -2.48 5.72
C LEU A 69 -5.74 -1.35 5.98
N SER A 70 -6.01 -1.04 7.25
CA SER A 70 -6.95 0.02 7.58
C SER A 70 -6.48 1.39 7.08
N VAL A 71 -5.16 1.63 7.09
CA VAL A 71 -4.62 2.88 6.58
C VAL A 71 -4.86 2.98 5.08
N LEU A 72 -4.63 1.89 4.36
CA LEU A 72 -4.86 1.86 2.93
C LEU A 72 -6.34 2.08 2.63
N GLU A 73 -7.21 1.37 3.33
CA GLU A 73 -8.64 1.48 3.12
C GLU A 73 -9.14 2.90 3.39
N GLU A 74 -8.70 3.50 4.49
CA GLU A 74 -9.12 4.85 4.83
C GLU A 74 -8.68 5.87 3.79
N ALA A 75 -7.47 5.73 3.27
CA ALA A 75 -6.98 6.65 2.26
C ALA A 75 -7.80 6.53 0.97
N LEU A 76 -8.11 5.30 0.56
CA LEU A 76 -8.89 5.09 -0.65
C LEU A 76 -10.33 5.57 -0.49
N LEU A 77 -10.94 5.30 0.66
CA LEU A 77 -12.30 5.79 0.91
C LEU A 77 -12.32 7.29 1.00
N GLY A 78 -11.33 7.89 1.66
CA GLY A 78 -11.23 9.34 1.74
C GLY A 78 -11.10 9.96 0.36
N PHE A 79 -10.34 9.33 -0.52
CA PHE A 79 -10.20 9.82 -1.88
C PHE A 79 -11.55 9.78 -2.61
N VAL A 80 -12.26 8.66 -2.51
CA VAL A 80 -13.57 8.53 -3.15
C VAL A 80 -14.54 9.55 -2.57
N HIS A 81 -14.55 9.72 -1.24
CA HIS A 81 -15.46 10.64 -0.61
C HIS A 81 -15.17 12.10 -0.99
N SER A 82 -13.95 12.39 -1.41
CA SER A 82 -13.62 13.76 -1.80
C SER A 82 -14.38 14.20 -3.05
N PHE A 83 -14.97 13.25 -3.78
CA PHE A 83 -15.79 13.59 -4.94
C PHE A 83 -17.25 13.84 -4.54
N GLY A 84 -17.57 13.71 -3.25
CA GLY A 84 -18.89 14.04 -2.73
C GLY A 84 -19.88 12.89 -2.75
N PRO A 85 -21.06 13.10 -2.20
CA PRO A 85 -22.05 12.03 -2.09
C PRO A 85 -22.48 11.44 -3.42
N ALA A 86 -22.45 12.24 -4.47
CA ALA A 86 -22.86 11.74 -5.78
C ALA A 86 -21.98 10.58 -6.23
N ALA A 87 -20.70 10.63 -5.91
CA ALA A 87 -19.81 9.57 -6.33
C ALA A 87 -20.15 8.27 -5.63
N GLN A 88 -20.60 8.34 -4.39
CA GLN A 88 -20.92 7.15 -3.67
C GLN A 88 -22.28 6.63 -4.00
N ALA A 89 -23.20 7.52 -4.28
CA ALA A 89 -24.54 7.13 -4.61
C ALA A 89 -24.68 6.63 -6.02
N ALA A 90 -23.72 6.91 -6.87
CA ALA A 90 -23.82 6.53 -8.26
C ALA A 90 -23.75 5.02 -8.38
N GLU A 91 -24.59 4.47 -9.18
CA GLU A 91 -24.55 3.06 -9.46
C GLU A 91 -24.27 2.81 -10.90
N PRO A 92 -23.66 1.69 -11.20
CA PRO A 92 -23.34 1.40 -12.57
C PRO A 92 -24.57 1.48 -13.43
N GLY A 93 -24.48 2.15 -14.48
CA GLY A 93 -25.60 2.24 -15.36
C GLY A 93 -26.61 3.27 -15.03
N LYS A 94 -26.50 3.88 -13.88
CA LYS A 94 -27.44 4.77 -13.57
C LYS A 94 -27.00 6.11 -13.88
N GLU A 95 -25.93 6.44 -13.50
CA GLU A 95 -25.52 7.69 -13.68
C GLU A 95 -25.21 8.10 -14.89
N ILE A 96 -24.98 7.33 -15.63
CA ILE A 96 -24.55 7.69 -16.77
C ILE A 96 -25.33 8.40 -17.54
N THR A 97 -26.29 8.31 -17.39
CA THR A 97 -27.06 8.95 -18.21
C THR A 97 -26.82 10.26 -18.12
N ARG A 98 -26.48 10.64 -18.16
CA ARG A 98 -26.30 11.74 -18.15
C ARG A 98 -25.81 12.14 -18.60
#